data_97d88ba916bb17987229b2b37e59d6aa
#
_entry.id   97d88ba916bb17987229b2b37e59d6aa
#
_cell.length_a   1.000
_cell.length_b   1.000
_cell.length_c   1.000
_cell.angle_alpha   90.00
_cell.angle_beta   90.00
_cell.angle_gamma   90.00
#
_symmetry.space_group_name_H-M   'P 1'
#
loop_
_entity.id
_entity.type
_entity.pdbx_description
1 polymer ?
#
loop_
_entity_poly.entity_id
_entity_poly.type
_entity_poly.pdbx_seq_one_letter_code
_entity_poly.pdbx_strand_id
1 'polypeptide(L)'
;MKATEDLNLTNGNLAEKGDVVMLILIEGIVVCFILLMVCVLVLKDGPEKCAVFHEKDVKKRVVELGYITEEELKKRFTLSGIGLFVPMLILVPVMVYCINGASDFWSAFWQMTAIFMIGNIFDRLFIDEFWVGHTKAWFIPGTEDLMPYFPVKVKIKKWVGNLIMFPLISALIAGAVTLFAK
;
A
#
# COMPACT_ATOMS: atom_id res chain seq x y z
N MET A 1 9.46 3.98 48.09
CA MET A 1 8.95 2.68 47.59
C MET A 1 7.91 2.86 46.47
N LYS A 2 6.82 3.61 46.69
CA LYS A 2 5.80 3.84 45.66
C LYS A 2 6.32 4.57 44.41
N ALA A 3 7.14 5.59 44.54
CA ALA A 3 7.72 6.35 43.42
C ALA A 3 8.67 5.54 42.52
N THR A 4 9.39 4.58 43.06
CA THR A 4 10.26 3.67 42.30
C THR A 4 9.46 2.60 41.56
N GLU A 5 8.34 2.18 42.12
CA GLU A 5 7.40 1.23 41.48
C GLU A 5 6.66 1.89 40.32
N ASP A 6 6.17 3.11 40.50
CA ASP A 6 5.54 3.92 39.43
C ASP A 6 6.53 4.21 38.29
N LEU A 7 7.82 4.47 38.59
CA LEU A 7 8.86 4.70 37.61
C LEU A 7 9.17 3.44 36.80
N ASN A 8 9.21 2.28 37.44
CA ASN A 8 9.46 1.00 36.77
C ASN A 8 8.27 0.58 35.86
N LEU A 9 7.04 0.80 36.28
CA LEU A 9 5.83 0.56 35.47
C LEU A 9 5.81 1.49 34.24
N THR A 10 6.18 2.76 34.43
CA THR A 10 6.22 3.73 33.32
C THR A 10 7.31 3.34 32.30
N ASN A 11 8.50 2.94 32.77
CA ASN A 11 9.58 2.50 31.90
C ASN A 11 9.25 1.20 31.16
N GLY A 12 8.59 0.24 31.80
CA GLY A 12 8.09 -0.98 31.16
C GLY A 12 7.10 -0.70 30.04
N ASN A 13 6.12 0.16 30.29
CA ASN A 13 5.15 0.56 29.28
C ASN A 13 5.76 1.35 28.11
N LEU A 14 6.82 2.13 28.34
CA LEU A 14 7.54 2.84 27.28
C LEU A 14 8.36 1.89 26.42
N ALA A 15 8.99 0.88 27.00
CA ALA A 15 9.73 -0.14 26.26
C ALA A 15 8.81 -0.97 25.38
N GLU A 16 7.69 -1.47 25.91
CA GLU A 16 6.67 -2.22 25.17
C GLU A 16 6.10 -1.43 23.99
N LYS A 17 5.80 -0.15 24.19
CA LYS A 17 5.36 0.74 23.10
C LYS A 17 6.45 0.95 22.04
N GLY A 18 7.71 1.03 22.44
CA GLY A 18 8.85 1.13 21.51
C GLY A 18 8.99 -0.11 20.63
N ASP A 19 8.81 -1.29 21.21
CA ASP A 19 8.87 -2.57 20.48
C ASP A 19 7.74 -2.67 19.44
N VAL A 20 6.52 -2.30 19.77
CA VAL A 20 5.38 -2.27 18.83
C VAL A 20 5.63 -1.28 17.68
N VAL A 21 6.16 -0.09 17.95
CA VAL A 21 6.50 0.89 16.91
C VAL A 21 7.56 0.34 15.95
N MET A 22 8.58 -0.33 16.49
CA MET A 22 9.62 -0.95 15.66
C MET A 22 9.05 -2.08 14.79
N LEU A 23 8.15 -2.91 15.30
CA LEU A 23 7.45 -3.94 14.53
C LEU A 23 6.64 -3.32 13.39
N ILE A 24 5.83 -2.30 13.65
CA ILE A 24 5.05 -1.57 12.64
C ILE A 24 5.95 -1.04 11.51
N LEU A 25 7.14 -0.50 11.83
CA LEU A 25 8.07 -0.02 10.81
C LEU A 25 8.61 -1.17 9.95
N ILE A 26 9.02 -2.28 10.56
CA ILE A 26 9.50 -3.47 9.84
C ILE A 26 8.40 -4.02 8.93
N GLU A 27 7.20 -4.16 9.44
CA GLU A 27 6.03 -4.66 8.71
C GLU A 27 5.64 -3.72 7.55
N GLY A 28 5.71 -2.40 7.78
CA GLY A 28 5.55 -1.40 6.73
C GLY A 28 6.58 -1.55 5.62
N ILE A 29 7.84 -1.85 5.96
CA ILE A 29 8.90 -2.13 4.97
C ILE A 29 8.57 -3.41 4.18
N VAL A 30 8.07 -4.46 4.82
CA VAL A 30 7.62 -5.68 4.13
C VAL A 30 6.52 -5.35 3.11
N VAL A 31 5.55 -4.53 3.49
CA VAL A 31 4.50 -4.03 2.58
C VAL A 31 5.11 -3.26 1.40
N CYS A 32 6.10 -2.40 1.64
CA CYS A 32 6.82 -1.68 0.57
C CYS A 32 7.49 -2.65 -0.43
N PHE A 33 8.10 -3.72 0.06
CA PHE A 33 8.70 -4.74 -0.81
C PHE A 33 7.68 -5.50 -1.64
N ILE A 34 6.50 -5.81 -1.09
CA ILE A 34 5.40 -6.45 -1.85
C ILE A 34 4.95 -5.52 -2.97
N LEU A 35 4.72 -4.24 -2.68
CA LEU A 35 4.38 -3.22 -3.68
C LEU A 35 5.41 -3.15 -4.80
N LEU A 36 6.69 -3.03 -4.43
CA LEU A 36 7.79 -2.97 -5.37
C LEU A 36 7.86 -4.22 -6.24
N MET A 37 7.72 -5.41 -5.65
CA MET A 37 7.76 -6.68 -6.36
C MET A 37 6.64 -6.77 -7.40
N VAL A 38 5.41 -6.38 -7.08
CA VAL A 38 4.28 -6.37 -8.04
C VAL A 38 4.60 -5.43 -9.20
N CYS A 39 5.11 -4.23 -8.94
CA CYS A 39 5.49 -3.29 -9.97
C CYS A 39 6.60 -3.84 -10.88
N VAL A 40 7.65 -4.44 -10.31
CA VAL A 40 8.75 -5.07 -11.07
C VAL A 40 8.25 -6.23 -11.91
N LEU A 41 7.36 -7.07 -11.38
CA LEU A 41 6.80 -8.21 -12.11
C LEU A 41 5.95 -7.77 -13.31
N VAL A 42 5.22 -6.67 -13.20
CA VAL A 42 4.44 -6.12 -14.32
C VAL A 42 5.36 -5.44 -15.33
N LEU A 43 6.36 -4.67 -14.86
CA LEU A 43 7.28 -3.93 -15.71
C LEU A 43 8.20 -4.85 -16.54
N LYS A 44 8.52 -6.03 -16.04
CA LYS A 44 9.37 -7.00 -16.75
C LYS A 44 8.80 -7.40 -18.13
N ASP A 45 7.48 -7.31 -18.32
CA ASP A 45 6.81 -7.63 -19.59
C ASP A 45 6.74 -6.43 -20.56
N GLY A 46 7.36 -5.31 -20.19
CA GLY A 46 7.42 -4.07 -20.96
C GLY A 46 6.60 -2.93 -20.33
N PRO A 47 7.03 -1.67 -20.55
CA PRO A 47 6.36 -0.50 -19.97
C PRO A 47 4.92 -0.34 -20.47
N GLU A 48 4.60 -0.78 -21.68
CA GLU A 48 3.24 -0.75 -22.23
C GLU A 48 2.27 -1.63 -21.43
N LYS A 49 2.77 -2.69 -20.78
CA LYS A 49 1.97 -3.55 -19.88
C LYS A 49 1.68 -2.87 -18.53
N CYS A 50 2.48 -1.87 -18.17
CA CYS A 50 2.28 -1.04 -16.98
C CYS A 50 1.14 -0.03 -17.14
N ALA A 51 0.57 0.13 -18.33
CA ALA A 51 -0.62 0.95 -18.56
C ALA A 51 -1.77 0.60 -17.61
N VAL A 52 -1.81 -0.62 -17.05
CA VAL A 52 -2.80 -1.04 -16.04
C VAL A 52 -2.82 -0.14 -14.80
N PHE A 53 -1.72 0.52 -14.46
CA PHE A 53 -1.59 1.42 -13.31
C PHE A 53 -1.85 2.89 -13.66
N HIS A 54 -1.94 3.23 -14.95
CA HIS A 54 -2.14 4.59 -15.43
C HIS A 54 -3.61 4.97 -15.56
N GLU A 55 -3.86 6.25 -15.87
CA GLU A 55 -5.20 6.79 -16.10
C GLU A 55 -5.83 6.25 -17.40
N LYS A 56 -7.13 6.50 -17.56
CA LYS A 56 -7.93 5.95 -18.66
C LYS A 56 -7.39 6.34 -20.05
N ASP A 57 -6.85 7.56 -20.19
CA ASP A 57 -6.36 8.07 -21.47
C ASP A 57 -5.12 7.31 -21.94
N VAL A 58 -4.20 7.00 -21.03
CA VAL A 58 -3.03 6.16 -21.32
C VAL A 58 -3.48 4.74 -21.69
N LYS A 59 -4.42 4.16 -20.93
CA LYS A 59 -4.99 2.83 -21.21
C LYS A 59 -5.60 2.75 -22.60
N LYS A 60 -6.37 3.76 -22.98
CA LYS A 60 -6.99 3.85 -24.30
C LYS A 60 -5.93 3.95 -25.40
N ARG A 61 -4.94 4.82 -25.22
CA ARG A 61 -3.87 5.04 -26.20
C ARG A 61 -3.05 3.76 -26.47
N VAL A 62 -2.67 2.98 -25.45
CA VAL A 62 -1.91 1.74 -25.64
C VAL A 62 -2.72 0.66 -26.36
N VAL A 63 -4.03 0.64 -26.21
CA VAL A 63 -4.94 -0.25 -26.97
C VAL A 63 -5.02 0.22 -28.44
N GLU A 64 -5.19 1.53 -28.69
CA GLU A 64 -5.23 2.11 -30.02
C GLU A 64 -3.92 1.88 -30.80
N LEU A 65 -2.77 1.94 -30.11
CA LEU A 65 -1.45 1.65 -30.69
C LEU A 65 -1.19 0.13 -30.89
N GLY A 66 -2.09 -0.73 -30.43
CA GLY A 66 -1.96 -2.18 -30.60
C GLY A 66 -0.95 -2.85 -29.67
N TYR A 67 -0.47 -2.17 -28.63
CA TYR A 67 0.48 -2.74 -27.65
C TYR A 67 -0.16 -3.80 -26.75
N ILE A 68 -1.46 -3.67 -26.50
CA ILE A 68 -2.24 -4.57 -25.65
C ILE A 68 -3.71 -4.55 -26.08
N THR A 69 -4.40 -5.66 -25.96
CA THR A 69 -5.83 -5.71 -26.19
C THR A 69 -6.62 -5.25 -24.96
N GLU A 70 -7.89 -4.82 -25.14
CA GLU A 70 -8.73 -4.45 -23.99
C GLU A 70 -8.95 -5.62 -23.03
N GLU A 71 -9.06 -6.83 -23.56
CA GLU A 71 -9.25 -8.03 -22.75
C GLU A 71 -7.99 -8.34 -21.92
N GLU A 72 -6.82 -8.28 -22.53
CA GLU A 72 -5.55 -8.45 -21.83
C GLU A 72 -5.34 -7.36 -20.78
N LEU A 73 -5.69 -6.10 -21.09
CA LEU A 73 -5.61 -4.98 -20.15
C LEU A 73 -6.49 -5.22 -18.90
N LYS A 74 -7.74 -5.66 -19.10
CA LYS A 74 -8.65 -6.00 -18.00
C LYS A 74 -8.12 -7.16 -17.16
N LYS A 75 -7.65 -8.24 -17.83
CA LYS A 75 -7.07 -9.41 -17.14
C LYS A 75 -5.85 -9.01 -16.29
N ARG A 76 -4.93 -8.23 -16.85
CA ARG A 76 -3.74 -7.74 -16.13
C ARG A 76 -4.10 -6.81 -14.99
N PHE A 77 -5.07 -5.91 -15.18
CA PHE A 77 -5.57 -5.04 -14.11
C PHE A 77 -6.13 -5.85 -12.94
N THR A 78 -6.95 -6.85 -13.22
CA THR A 78 -7.51 -7.73 -12.18
C THR A 78 -6.41 -8.53 -11.49
N LEU A 79 -5.49 -9.12 -12.25
CA LEU A 79 -4.39 -9.92 -11.70
C LEU A 79 -3.45 -9.08 -10.83
N SER A 80 -3.08 -7.87 -11.29
CA SER A 80 -2.25 -6.94 -10.52
C SER A 80 -2.96 -6.48 -9.25
N GLY A 81 -4.26 -6.22 -9.34
CA GLY A 81 -5.09 -5.88 -8.18
C GLY A 81 -5.14 -7.02 -7.15
N ILE A 82 -5.41 -8.25 -7.59
CA ILE A 82 -5.40 -9.43 -6.71
C ILE A 82 -4.00 -9.60 -6.09
N GLY A 83 -2.93 -9.56 -6.90
CA GLY A 83 -1.56 -9.72 -6.42
C GLY A 83 -1.11 -8.65 -5.43
N LEU A 84 -1.73 -7.48 -5.45
CA LEU A 84 -1.45 -6.38 -4.54
C LEU A 84 -2.32 -6.42 -3.28
N PHE A 85 -3.65 -6.46 -3.46
CA PHE A 85 -4.58 -6.29 -2.34
C PHE A 85 -4.74 -7.56 -1.50
N VAL A 86 -4.78 -8.75 -2.11
CA VAL A 86 -5.01 -10.00 -1.36
C VAL A 86 -3.89 -10.28 -0.37
N PRO A 87 -2.59 -10.23 -0.75
CA PRO A 87 -1.52 -10.40 0.23
C PRO A 87 -1.57 -9.36 1.35
N MET A 88 -1.85 -8.09 1.04
CA MET A 88 -1.93 -7.05 2.05
C MET A 88 -3.09 -7.25 3.02
N LEU A 89 -4.28 -7.61 2.52
CA LEU A 89 -5.47 -7.82 3.34
C LEU A 89 -5.37 -9.07 4.23
N ILE A 90 -4.49 -10.00 3.93
CA ILE A 90 -4.23 -11.18 4.75
C ILE A 90 -3.02 -10.93 5.67
N LEU A 91 -1.91 -10.49 5.10
CA LEU A 91 -0.63 -10.40 5.80
C LEU A 91 -0.66 -9.34 6.92
N VAL A 92 -1.21 -8.14 6.64
CA VAL A 92 -1.22 -7.06 7.63
C VAL A 92 -2.05 -7.42 8.87
N PRO A 93 -3.29 -7.96 8.76
CA PRO A 93 -4.01 -8.46 9.93
C PRO A 93 -3.26 -9.59 10.67
N VAL A 94 -2.66 -10.54 9.94
CA VAL A 94 -1.87 -11.61 10.57
C VAL A 94 -0.69 -11.04 11.37
N MET A 95 0.04 -10.08 10.83
CA MET A 95 1.13 -9.40 11.55
C MET A 95 0.59 -8.75 12.83
N VAL A 96 -0.46 -7.96 12.72
CA VAL A 96 -1.01 -7.18 13.84
C VAL A 96 -1.59 -8.08 14.95
N TYR A 97 -2.30 -9.14 14.60
CA TYR A 97 -2.91 -10.02 15.60
C TYR A 97 -2.00 -11.13 16.11
N CYS A 98 -1.19 -11.73 15.23
CA CYS A 98 -0.39 -12.89 15.58
C CYS A 98 1.04 -12.55 16.01
N ILE A 99 1.62 -11.45 15.52
CA ILE A 99 3.00 -11.03 15.84
C ILE A 99 2.98 -9.93 16.90
N ASN A 100 2.20 -8.84 16.67
CA ASN A 100 2.16 -7.71 17.56
C ASN A 100 1.23 -7.91 18.77
N GLY A 101 0.39 -8.97 18.76
CA GLY A 101 -0.48 -9.31 19.87
C GLY A 101 -1.62 -8.32 20.13
N ALA A 102 -2.07 -7.60 19.10
CA ALA A 102 -3.18 -6.68 19.26
C ALA A 102 -4.45 -7.42 19.71
N SER A 103 -5.02 -7.04 20.84
CA SER A 103 -6.15 -7.75 21.48
C SER A 103 -7.45 -6.96 21.48
N ASP A 104 -7.39 -5.67 21.18
CA ASP A 104 -8.55 -4.78 21.17
C ASP A 104 -8.66 -4.02 19.83
N PHE A 105 -9.88 -3.47 19.59
CA PHE A 105 -10.19 -2.75 18.36
C PHE A 105 -9.22 -1.60 18.07
N TRP A 106 -8.92 -0.76 19.06
CA TRP A 106 -8.13 0.44 18.82
C TRP A 106 -6.66 0.12 18.55
N SER A 107 -6.10 -0.83 19.30
CA SER A 107 -4.74 -1.31 19.07
C SER A 107 -4.58 -1.86 17.66
N ALA A 108 -5.48 -2.75 17.22
CA ALA A 108 -5.47 -3.32 15.88
C ALA A 108 -5.69 -2.27 14.78
N PHE A 109 -6.68 -1.38 14.98
CA PHE A 109 -7.00 -0.31 14.03
C PHE A 109 -5.81 0.60 13.72
N TRP A 110 -5.13 1.11 14.77
CA TRP A 110 -4.02 2.03 14.58
C TRP A 110 -2.79 1.35 13.99
N GLN A 111 -2.47 0.13 14.40
CA GLN A 111 -1.35 -0.62 13.86
C GLN A 111 -1.55 -0.91 12.37
N MET A 112 -2.70 -1.49 11.98
CA MET A 112 -3.00 -1.74 10.56
C MET A 112 -2.99 -0.45 9.75
N THR A 113 -3.60 0.63 10.25
CA THR A 113 -3.61 1.93 9.57
C THR A 113 -2.19 2.44 9.37
N ALA A 114 -1.32 2.38 10.37
CA ALA A 114 0.06 2.83 10.27
C ALA A 114 0.85 2.02 9.24
N ILE A 115 0.73 0.68 9.23
CA ILE A 115 1.39 -0.19 8.27
C ILE A 115 0.95 0.13 6.83
N PHE A 116 -0.37 0.25 6.58
CA PHE A 116 -0.88 0.63 5.27
C PHE A 116 -0.43 2.03 4.86
N MET A 117 -0.34 2.98 5.80
CA MET A 117 0.12 4.33 5.49
C MET A 117 1.61 4.40 5.15
N ILE A 118 2.45 3.56 5.77
CA ILE A 118 3.87 3.44 5.37
C ILE A 118 3.97 2.96 3.92
N GLY A 119 3.24 1.90 3.55
CA GLY A 119 3.16 1.42 2.18
C GLY A 119 2.63 2.48 1.21
N ASN A 120 1.60 3.24 1.61
CA ASN A 120 1.06 4.33 0.79
C ASN A 120 2.06 5.46 0.57
N ILE A 121 2.78 5.87 1.59
CA ILE A 121 3.82 6.91 1.48
C ILE A 121 4.91 6.45 0.50
N PHE A 122 5.36 5.20 0.63
CA PHE A 122 6.33 4.62 -0.29
C PHE A 122 5.81 4.58 -1.73
N ASP A 123 4.58 4.12 -1.94
CA ASP A 123 3.96 4.07 -3.27
C ASP A 123 3.86 5.46 -3.91
N ARG A 124 3.41 6.47 -3.15
CA ARG A 124 3.24 7.84 -3.67
C ARG A 124 4.56 8.55 -3.93
N LEU A 125 5.53 8.45 -3.00
CA LEU A 125 6.79 9.20 -3.10
C LEU A 125 7.83 8.45 -3.93
N PHE A 126 7.99 7.15 -3.72
CA PHE A 126 9.01 6.39 -4.44
C PHE A 126 8.48 5.86 -5.78
N ILE A 127 7.34 5.18 -5.82
CA ILE A 127 6.86 4.57 -7.08
C ILE A 127 6.28 5.64 -8.01
N ASP A 128 5.23 6.37 -7.59
CA ASP A 128 4.54 7.33 -8.47
C ASP A 128 5.40 8.55 -8.79
N GLU A 129 6.04 9.17 -7.78
CA GLU A 129 6.77 10.41 -7.99
C GLU A 129 8.16 10.18 -8.58
N PHE A 130 8.98 9.35 -7.91
CA PHE A 130 10.37 9.16 -8.34
C PHE A 130 10.47 8.18 -9.49
N TRP A 131 10.00 6.95 -9.34
CA TRP A 131 10.25 5.89 -10.33
C TRP A 131 9.46 6.09 -11.62
N VAL A 132 8.15 6.31 -11.54
CA VAL A 132 7.31 6.59 -12.72
C VAL A 132 7.55 7.99 -13.26
N GLY A 133 7.69 8.99 -12.39
CA GLY A 133 7.77 10.39 -12.79
C GLY A 133 9.13 10.83 -13.33
N HIS A 134 10.24 10.24 -12.85
CA HIS A 134 11.59 10.72 -13.17
C HIS A 134 12.46 9.70 -13.89
N THR A 135 12.00 8.47 -14.10
CA THR A 135 12.76 7.46 -14.86
C THR A 135 12.09 7.13 -16.19
N LYS A 136 12.89 6.66 -17.15
CA LYS A 136 12.37 6.21 -18.45
C LYS A 136 11.83 4.77 -18.41
N ALA A 137 11.91 4.08 -17.27
CA ALA A 137 11.50 2.68 -17.14
C ALA A 137 10.00 2.46 -17.45
N TRP A 138 9.17 3.48 -17.17
CA TRP A 138 7.72 3.44 -17.35
C TRP A 138 7.25 4.17 -18.62
N PHE A 139 8.19 4.70 -19.40
CA PHE A 139 7.87 5.44 -20.62
C PHE A 139 7.29 4.52 -21.69
N ILE A 140 6.12 4.86 -22.20
CA ILE A 140 5.43 4.12 -23.27
C ILE A 140 5.51 4.95 -24.54
N PRO A 141 6.18 4.46 -25.62
CA PRO A 141 6.25 5.18 -26.88
C PRO A 141 4.88 5.49 -27.46
N GLY A 142 4.69 6.71 -28.00
CA GLY A 142 3.42 7.16 -28.57
C GLY A 142 2.40 7.68 -27.53
N THR A 143 2.87 7.93 -26.29
CA THR A 143 2.08 8.55 -25.23
C THR A 143 2.75 9.81 -24.65
N GLU A 144 3.65 10.43 -25.41
CA GLU A 144 4.44 11.60 -25.00
C GLU A 144 3.56 12.78 -24.60
N ASP A 145 2.45 12.97 -25.32
CA ASP A 145 1.45 14.01 -25.10
C ASP A 145 0.59 13.80 -23.82
N LEU A 146 0.63 12.59 -23.27
CA LEU A 146 -0.10 12.22 -22.03
C LEU A 146 0.78 12.32 -20.77
N MET A 147 2.02 12.75 -20.90
CA MET A 147 2.90 12.96 -19.75
C MET A 147 2.64 14.30 -19.07
N PRO A 148 2.81 14.40 -17.73
CA PRO A 148 3.16 13.30 -16.82
C PRO A 148 1.97 12.37 -16.58
N TYR A 149 2.21 11.05 -16.53
CA TYR A 149 1.15 10.04 -16.34
C TYR A 149 0.33 10.23 -15.04
N PHE A 150 0.91 10.88 -14.03
CA PHE A 150 0.22 11.27 -12.82
C PHE A 150 0.23 12.79 -12.66
N PRO A 151 -0.70 13.52 -13.31
CA PRO A 151 -0.85 14.95 -13.11
C PRO A 151 -1.29 15.26 -11.66
N VAL A 152 -1.07 16.48 -11.20
CA VAL A 152 -1.31 16.92 -9.81
C VAL A 152 -2.70 16.54 -9.30
N LYS A 153 -3.75 16.71 -10.12
CA LYS A 153 -5.12 16.32 -9.76
C LYS A 153 -5.26 14.82 -9.43
N VAL A 154 -4.57 13.98 -10.20
CA VAL A 154 -4.57 12.52 -9.97
C VAL A 154 -3.81 12.19 -8.70
N LYS A 155 -2.66 12.82 -8.47
CA LYS A 155 -1.88 12.65 -7.24
C LYS A 155 -2.72 13.01 -6.01
N ILE A 156 -3.36 14.19 -5.99
CA ILE A 156 -4.22 14.61 -4.88
C ILE A 156 -5.37 13.61 -4.67
N LYS A 157 -6.06 13.19 -5.73
CA LYS A 157 -7.14 12.21 -5.65
C LYS A 157 -6.67 10.88 -5.03
N LYS A 158 -5.51 10.39 -5.45
CA LYS A 158 -4.92 9.16 -4.89
C LYS A 158 -4.55 9.34 -3.41
N TRP A 159 -3.97 10.49 -3.01
CA TRP A 159 -3.65 10.78 -1.61
C TRP A 159 -4.91 10.81 -0.73
N VAL A 160 -5.90 11.61 -1.11
CA VAL A 160 -7.15 11.74 -0.34
C VAL A 160 -7.90 10.41 -0.29
N GLY A 161 -7.98 9.69 -1.42
CA GLY A 161 -8.63 8.39 -1.47
C GLY A 161 -8.01 7.38 -0.51
N ASN A 162 -6.68 7.29 -0.48
CA ASN A 162 -5.98 6.35 0.38
C ASN A 162 -6.02 6.75 1.86
N LEU A 163 -5.99 8.06 2.17
CA LEU A 163 -6.16 8.56 3.54
C LEU A 163 -7.51 8.19 4.15
N ILE A 164 -8.53 7.98 3.34
CA ILE A 164 -9.86 7.54 3.79
C ILE A 164 -9.96 6.01 3.74
N MET A 165 -9.50 5.41 2.64
CA MET A 165 -9.68 3.98 2.37
C MET A 165 -8.94 3.11 3.39
N PHE A 166 -7.68 3.41 3.71
CA PHE A 166 -6.90 2.56 4.60
C PHE A 166 -7.41 2.56 6.05
N PRO A 167 -7.74 3.70 6.69
CA PRO A 167 -8.40 3.68 7.98
C PRO A 167 -9.75 2.96 7.95
N LEU A 168 -10.54 3.10 6.87
CA LEU A 168 -11.81 2.41 6.74
C LEU A 168 -11.63 0.89 6.67
N ILE A 169 -10.70 0.40 5.87
CA ILE A 169 -10.35 -1.03 5.79
C ILE A 169 -9.88 -1.53 7.15
N SER A 170 -8.98 -0.81 7.81
CA SER A 170 -8.49 -1.16 9.16
C SER A 170 -9.61 -1.24 10.18
N ALA A 171 -10.55 -0.29 10.15
CA ALA A 171 -11.71 -0.30 11.04
C ALA A 171 -12.66 -1.48 10.77
N LEU A 172 -12.89 -1.81 9.50
CA LEU A 172 -13.72 -2.95 9.13
C LEU A 172 -13.11 -4.28 9.60
N ILE A 173 -11.80 -4.47 9.39
CA ILE A 173 -11.09 -5.68 9.81
C ILE A 173 -11.05 -5.76 11.34
N ALA A 174 -10.64 -4.68 12.03
CA ALA A 174 -10.59 -4.65 13.48
C ALA A 174 -11.97 -4.88 14.11
N GLY A 175 -13.01 -4.28 13.53
CA GLY A 175 -14.39 -4.48 13.97
C GLY A 175 -14.86 -5.91 13.78
N ALA A 176 -14.61 -6.50 12.62
CA ALA A 176 -14.97 -7.89 12.35
C ALA A 176 -14.28 -8.84 13.32
N VAL A 177 -12.95 -8.73 13.50
CA VAL A 177 -12.23 -9.62 14.43
C VAL A 177 -12.73 -9.44 15.87
N THR A 178 -12.95 -8.21 16.33
CA THR A 178 -13.45 -7.95 17.69
C THR A 178 -14.85 -8.53 17.92
N LEU A 179 -15.69 -8.59 16.87
CA LEU A 179 -17.04 -9.14 16.97
C LEU A 179 -17.07 -10.67 16.92
N PHE A 180 -16.19 -11.29 16.12
CA PHE A 180 -16.26 -12.73 15.84
C PHE A 180 -15.20 -13.58 16.59
N ALA A 181 -14.17 -12.96 17.16
CA ALA A 181 -13.11 -13.66 17.92
C ALA A 181 -13.36 -13.70 19.44
N LYS A 182 -14.58 -13.37 19.89
CA LYS A 182 -14.98 -13.48 21.30
C LYS A 182 -15.42 -14.88 21.64
#